data_cb5c543454b13c8f649938a2e38cd814
#
_entry.id   cb5c543454b13c8f649938a2e38cd814
#
_cell.length_a   1.000
_cell.length_b   1.000
_cell.length_c   1.000
_cell.angle_alpha   90.00
_cell.angle_beta   90.00
_cell.angle_gamma   90.00
#
_symmetry.space_group_name_H-M   'P 1'
#
loop_
_entity.id
_entity.type
_entity.pdbx_description
1 polymer ?
#
loop_
_entity_poly.entity_id
_entity_poly.type
_entity_poly.pdbx_seq_one_letter_code
_entity_poly.pdbx_strand_id
1 'polypeptide(L)'
;MKPKTSVNNQSTATVREPYTTGSVTSQDGTTIGYRQYGHGPGIVLVQGAMGSAQNFMQLAGRLSDTFTVYVPDRRGRGLSDLPYSKDYSIQKDVEDLDALLAKTGARSVFGLSSGALISLQAALTLPAIHKVAIFEPPLFINGVPTAVLPRLEKEIAQGKVAAALITGMKAAQMGPPIFNVIPGFLLELLTKMVMAQEDKKGSGEYLPMRALAPTLQYDFQMVVEMSGALESFRAINAEVLLLGGSKSPAFLKVDLDALEKVLPHVKRIEFPGLNHAASWNTDRGGRPQPVAQALRRFFAEL
;
A
#
# COMPACT_ATOMS: atom_id res chain seq x y z
N MET A 1 -5.84 -37.00 -43.95
CA MET A 1 -6.66 -36.42 -42.87
C MET A 1 -5.86 -36.57 -41.55
N LYS A 2 -5.33 -35.46 -41.04
CA LYS A 2 -4.65 -35.45 -39.72
C LYS A 2 -5.63 -34.85 -38.70
N PRO A 3 -5.77 -35.41 -37.49
CA PRO A 3 -6.68 -34.86 -36.48
C PRO A 3 -6.14 -33.53 -35.91
N LYS A 4 -7.01 -32.53 -35.83
CA LYS A 4 -6.76 -31.26 -35.14
C LYS A 4 -6.83 -31.50 -33.64
N THR A 5 -5.71 -31.36 -32.94
CA THR A 5 -5.65 -31.31 -31.49
C THR A 5 -6.24 -29.97 -31.02
N SER A 6 -7.37 -30.01 -30.37
CA SER A 6 -7.95 -28.89 -29.67
C SER A 6 -7.12 -28.60 -28.41
N VAL A 7 -6.46 -27.44 -28.37
CA VAL A 7 -5.84 -26.89 -27.17
C VAL A 7 -6.96 -26.45 -26.23
N ASN A 8 -7.14 -27.21 -25.17
CA ASN A 8 -8.07 -26.90 -24.08
C ASN A 8 -7.48 -25.71 -23.31
N ASN A 9 -8.04 -24.53 -23.50
CA ASN A 9 -7.76 -23.33 -22.72
C ASN A 9 -8.42 -23.52 -21.35
N GLN A 10 -7.72 -24.18 -20.42
CA GLN A 10 -8.13 -24.19 -19.02
C GLN A 10 -7.93 -22.77 -18.48
N SER A 11 -9.03 -22.05 -18.35
CA SER A 11 -9.16 -20.88 -17.51
C SER A 11 -8.69 -21.28 -16.09
N THR A 12 -7.51 -20.78 -15.68
CA THR A 12 -7.06 -20.88 -14.29
C THR A 12 -7.95 -19.98 -13.46
N ALA A 13 -9.09 -20.51 -13.01
CA ALA A 13 -9.85 -19.92 -11.94
C ALA A 13 -8.89 -19.82 -10.74
N THR A 14 -8.52 -18.60 -10.35
CA THR A 14 -7.77 -18.34 -9.11
C THR A 14 -8.61 -18.86 -7.96
N VAL A 15 -8.19 -19.98 -7.37
CA VAL A 15 -8.76 -20.49 -6.12
C VAL A 15 -8.56 -19.39 -5.08
N ARG A 16 -9.66 -18.80 -4.62
CA ARG A 16 -9.64 -17.76 -3.60
C ARG A 16 -9.41 -18.45 -2.26
N GLU A 17 -8.35 -18.06 -1.57
CA GLU A 17 -8.19 -18.43 -0.17
C GLU A 17 -9.34 -17.82 0.63
N PRO A 18 -10.07 -18.63 1.41
CA PRO A 18 -11.16 -18.12 2.24
C PRO A 18 -10.61 -17.17 3.30
N TYR A 19 -11.33 -16.07 3.54
CA TYR A 19 -11.02 -15.14 4.62
C TYR A 19 -12.26 -14.87 5.46
N THR A 20 -12.04 -14.47 6.70
CA THR A 20 -13.08 -13.91 7.57
C THR A 20 -12.90 -12.40 7.67
N THR A 21 -13.95 -11.67 8.03
CA THR A 21 -13.90 -10.24 8.30
C THR A 21 -14.03 -9.98 9.79
N GLY A 22 -13.36 -8.92 10.24
CA GLY A 22 -13.46 -8.41 11.60
C GLY A 22 -13.28 -6.91 11.62
N SER A 23 -13.42 -6.31 12.79
CA SER A 23 -13.15 -4.89 12.98
C SER A 23 -12.55 -4.62 14.36
N VAL A 24 -11.89 -3.45 14.46
CA VAL A 24 -11.42 -2.86 15.73
C VAL A 24 -11.90 -1.42 15.79
N THR A 25 -11.98 -0.87 16.99
CA THR A 25 -12.23 0.55 17.21
C THR A 25 -10.92 1.24 17.53
N SER A 26 -10.55 2.24 16.73
CA SER A 26 -9.39 3.10 16.94
C SER A 26 -9.58 4.02 18.14
N GLN A 27 -8.51 4.68 18.58
CA GLN A 27 -8.52 5.57 19.74
C GLN A 27 -9.51 6.73 19.59
N ASP A 28 -9.73 7.22 18.37
CA ASP A 28 -10.67 8.31 18.06
C ASP A 28 -12.12 7.83 17.82
N GLY A 29 -12.41 6.54 18.06
CA GLY A 29 -13.71 5.93 17.84
C GLY A 29 -13.95 5.42 16.41
N THR A 30 -13.01 5.63 15.49
CA THR A 30 -13.12 5.13 14.12
C THR A 30 -13.12 3.59 14.08
N THR A 31 -14.07 3.00 13.34
CA THR A 31 -14.09 1.56 13.10
C THR A 31 -13.17 1.20 11.94
N ILE A 32 -12.19 0.34 12.19
CA ILE A 32 -11.26 -0.19 11.18
C ILE A 32 -11.61 -1.64 10.90
N GLY A 33 -12.11 -1.89 9.70
CA GLY A 33 -12.42 -3.24 9.24
C GLY A 33 -11.20 -3.93 8.64
N TYR A 34 -11.11 -5.25 8.81
CA TYR A 34 -10.01 -6.04 8.26
C TYR A 34 -10.49 -7.39 7.73
N ARG A 35 -9.66 -8.00 6.89
CA ARG A 35 -9.77 -9.40 6.46
C ARG A 35 -8.68 -10.22 7.13
N GLN A 36 -9.04 -11.43 7.55
CA GLN A 36 -8.13 -12.38 8.18
C GLN A 36 -8.03 -13.64 7.33
N TYR A 37 -6.79 -14.07 7.06
CA TYR A 37 -6.45 -15.29 6.31
C TYR A 37 -5.59 -16.19 7.19
N GLY A 38 -5.72 -17.51 6.98
CA GLY A 38 -4.82 -18.51 7.55
C GLY A 38 -4.81 -18.62 9.06
N HIS A 39 -3.73 -19.20 9.57
CA HIS A 39 -3.48 -19.46 11.00
C HIS A 39 -1.99 -19.43 11.29
N GLY A 40 -1.62 -19.24 12.58
CA GLY A 40 -0.23 -19.13 13.02
C GLY A 40 0.10 -17.74 13.57
N PRO A 41 1.39 -17.35 13.65
CA PRO A 41 1.80 -16.03 14.11
C PRO A 41 1.17 -14.90 13.28
N GLY A 42 0.78 -13.80 13.93
CA GLY A 42 0.07 -12.69 13.29
C GLY A 42 0.98 -11.77 12.49
N ILE A 43 0.56 -11.42 11.27
CA ILE A 43 1.17 -10.39 10.43
C ILE A 43 0.08 -9.42 9.95
N VAL A 44 0.35 -8.12 10.02
CA VAL A 44 -0.53 -7.08 9.44
C VAL A 44 0.07 -6.56 8.13
N LEU A 45 -0.76 -6.47 7.07
CA LEU A 45 -0.36 -5.92 5.77
C LEU A 45 -1.05 -4.57 5.52
N VAL A 46 -0.26 -3.48 5.43
CA VAL A 46 -0.74 -2.10 5.27
C VAL A 46 -0.51 -1.60 3.85
N GLN A 47 -1.60 -1.25 3.15
CA GLN A 47 -1.57 -0.84 1.75
C GLN A 47 -1.07 0.61 1.59
N GLY A 48 -0.55 0.90 0.38
CA GLY A 48 -0.23 2.26 -0.06
C GLY A 48 -1.43 3.05 -0.57
N ALA A 49 -1.13 4.19 -1.18
CA ALA A 49 -2.10 5.03 -1.86
C ALA A 49 -2.88 4.24 -2.94
N MET A 50 -4.15 4.61 -3.14
CA MET A 50 -5.05 3.96 -4.10
C MET A 50 -5.22 2.44 -3.91
N GLY A 51 -4.81 1.91 -2.77
CA GLY A 51 -4.95 0.50 -2.39
C GLY A 51 -6.02 0.29 -1.32
N SER A 52 -6.57 -0.92 -1.29
CA SER A 52 -7.46 -1.46 -0.27
C SER A 52 -7.03 -2.88 0.07
N ALA A 53 -7.67 -3.52 1.03
CA ALA A 53 -7.33 -4.90 1.40
C ALA A 53 -7.38 -5.85 0.20
N GLN A 54 -8.28 -5.62 -0.76
CA GLN A 54 -8.42 -6.43 -1.96
C GLN A 54 -7.16 -6.46 -2.84
N ASN A 55 -6.32 -5.44 -2.77
CA ASN A 55 -5.07 -5.42 -3.55
C ASN A 55 -4.03 -6.44 -3.06
N PHE A 56 -4.16 -6.91 -1.81
CA PHE A 56 -3.23 -7.84 -1.18
C PHE A 56 -3.77 -9.28 -1.04
N MET A 57 -4.92 -9.63 -1.63
CA MET A 57 -5.52 -10.96 -1.48
C MET A 57 -4.55 -12.09 -1.86
N GLN A 58 -3.83 -11.95 -2.99
CA GLN A 58 -2.87 -12.97 -3.41
C GLN A 58 -1.62 -13.02 -2.52
N LEU A 59 -1.16 -11.88 -2.02
CA LEU A 59 -0.05 -11.83 -1.06
C LEU A 59 -0.46 -12.51 0.26
N ALA A 60 -1.63 -12.15 0.78
CA ALA A 60 -2.17 -12.73 2.01
C ALA A 60 -2.38 -14.25 1.88
N GLY A 61 -3.00 -14.72 0.79
CA GLY A 61 -3.19 -16.14 0.53
C GLY A 61 -1.88 -16.92 0.44
N ARG A 62 -0.79 -16.30 -0.08
CA ARG A 62 0.53 -16.94 -0.13
C ARG A 62 1.25 -17.00 1.22
N LEU A 63 0.81 -16.24 2.21
CA LEU A 63 1.37 -16.25 3.57
C LEU A 63 0.51 -17.07 4.53
N SER A 64 -0.74 -17.34 4.19
CA SER A 64 -1.76 -17.91 5.07
C SER A 64 -1.54 -19.36 5.48
N ASP A 65 -0.67 -20.09 4.79
CA ASP A 65 -0.25 -21.43 5.16
C ASP A 65 0.68 -21.48 6.40
N THR A 66 1.28 -20.34 6.76
CA THR A 66 2.25 -20.23 7.85
C THR A 66 1.85 -19.19 8.89
N PHE A 67 1.09 -18.17 8.48
CA PHE A 67 0.76 -17.02 9.30
C PHE A 67 -0.74 -16.76 9.36
N THR A 68 -1.19 -16.16 10.44
CA THR A 68 -2.47 -15.43 10.44
C THR A 68 -2.21 -14.05 9.86
N VAL A 69 -2.78 -13.78 8.69
CA VAL A 69 -2.54 -12.54 7.95
C VAL A 69 -3.75 -11.62 8.08
N TYR A 70 -3.54 -10.46 8.67
CA TYR A 70 -4.56 -9.42 8.84
C TYR A 70 -4.34 -8.32 7.80
N VAL A 71 -5.36 -8.04 7.01
CA VAL A 71 -5.32 -7.00 5.97
C VAL A 71 -6.41 -5.98 6.27
N PRO A 72 -6.11 -4.91 7.03
CA PRO A 72 -7.09 -3.85 7.28
C PRO A 72 -7.40 -3.09 5.99
N ASP A 73 -8.60 -2.55 5.87
CA ASP A 73 -8.81 -1.39 5.01
C ASP A 73 -8.41 -0.16 5.83
N ARG A 74 -7.50 0.66 5.33
CA ARG A 74 -7.12 1.91 6.01
C ARG A 74 -8.32 2.85 6.08
N ARG A 75 -8.31 3.79 7.03
CA ARG A 75 -9.40 4.75 7.21
C ARG A 75 -9.80 5.45 5.90
N GLY A 76 -11.10 5.64 5.70
CA GLY A 76 -11.68 6.17 4.46
C GLY A 76 -11.76 5.18 3.30
N ARG A 77 -11.53 3.88 3.52
CA ARG A 77 -11.52 2.85 2.47
C ARG A 77 -12.32 1.62 2.89
N GLY A 78 -13.07 1.04 1.96
CA GLY A 78 -13.71 -0.27 2.11
C GLY A 78 -14.53 -0.45 3.39
N LEU A 79 -14.10 -1.37 4.24
CA LEU A 79 -14.76 -1.65 5.52
C LEU A 79 -14.50 -0.59 6.61
N SER A 80 -13.66 0.40 6.33
CA SER A 80 -13.25 1.48 7.23
C SER A 80 -13.68 2.84 6.66
N ASP A 81 -14.94 2.94 6.28
CA ASP A 81 -15.47 4.16 5.66
C ASP A 81 -15.49 5.33 6.66
N LEU A 82 -14.77 6.39 6.32
CA LEU A 82 -14.68 7.62 7.09
C LEU A 82 -14.46 8.80 6.14
N PRO A 83 -15.24 9.89 6.24
CA PRO A 83 -14.97 11.11 5.47
C PRO A 83 -13.60 11.69 5.81
N TYR A 84 -12.94 12.30 4.81
CA TYR A 84 -11.70 13.04 5.03
C TYR A 84 -11.90 14.15 6.06
N SER A 85 -10.97 14.24 7.01
CA SER A 85 -10.90 15.32 8.00
C SER A 85 -9.59 16.08 7.84
N LYS A 86 -9.63 17.41 8.00
CA LYS A 86 -8.43 18.26 8.04
C LYS A 86 -7.56 18.00 9.28
N ASP A 87 -8.13 17.40 10.32
CA ASP A 87 -7.42 17.00 11.54
C ASP A 87 -6.69 15.65 11.38
N TYR A 88 -6.64 15.12 10.15
CA TYR A 88 -5.89 13.91 9.86
C TYR A 88 -4.39 14.14 10.05
N SER A 89 -3.73 13.15 10.62
CA SER A 89 -2.27 12.99 10.69
C SER A 89 -1.89 11.53 10.59
N ILE A 90 -0.62 11.22 10.30
CA ILE A 90 -0.12 9.84 10.27
C ILE A 90 -0.36 9.12 11.60
N GLN A 91 -0.40 9.86 12.71
CA GLN A 91 -0.68 9.30 14.05
C GLN A 91 -2.03 8.59 14.11
N LYS A 92 -3.03 9.04 13.35
CA LYS A 92 -4.34 8.36 13.24
C LYS A 92 -4.23 6.95 12.65
N ASP A 93 -3.45 6.79 11.57
CA ASP A 93 -3.19 5.44 11.01
C ASP A 93 -2.33 4.59 11.95
N VAL A 94 -1.43 5.18 12.74
CA VAL A 94 -0.66 4.47 13.79
C VAL A 94 -1.58 3.97 14.90
N GLU A 95 -2.52 4.78 15.36
CA GLU A 95 -3.54 4.41 16.35
C GLU A 95 -4.46 3.28 15.84
N ASP A 96 -4.82 3.31 14.55
CA ASP A 96 -5.57 2.23 13.90
C ASP A 96 -4.79 0.91 13.93
N LEU A 97 -3.49 1.00 13.59
CA LEU A 97 -2.61 -0.17 13.61
C LEU A 97 -2.39 -0.69 15.03
N ASP A 98 -2.21 0.18 16.03
CA ASP A 98 -2.08 -0.19 17.44
C ASP A 98 -3.33 -0.95 17.93
N ALA A 99 -4.52 -0.44 17.65
CA ALA A 99 -5.78 -1.12 17.99
C ALA A 99 -5.86 -2.52 17.36
N LEU A 100 -5.41 -2.68 16.10
CA LEU A 100 -5.38 -3.97 15.44
C LEU A 100 -4.33 -4.92 16.04
N LEU A 101 -3.13 -4.43 16.34
CA LEU A 101 -2.07 -5.20 17.00
C LEU A 101 -2.52 -5.68 18.40
N ALA A 102 -3.13 -4.79 19.18
CA ALA A 102 -3.68 -5.11 20.50
C ALA A 102 -4.78 -6.17 20.44
N LYS A 103 -5.68 -6.09 19.46
CA LYS A 103 -6.77 -7.07 19.28
C LYS A 103 -6.27 -8.43 18.83
N THR A 104 -5.27 -8.48 17.96
CA THR A 104 -4.84 -9.70 17.26
C THR A 104 -3.63 -10.37 17.88
N GLY A 105 -2.87 -9.66 18.71
CA GLY A 105 -1.57 -10.10 19.22
C GLY A 105 -0.47 -10.17 18.15
N ALA A 106 -0.71 -9.64 16.94
CA ALA A 106 0.30 -9.59 15.89
C ALA A 106 1.47 -8.68 16.30
N ARG A 107 2.68 -9.07 15.93
CA ARG A 107 3.93 -8.35 16.24
C ARG A 107 4.77 -8.06 15.00
N SER A 108 4.27 -8.44 13.85
CA SER A 108 4.92 -8.31 12.55
C SER A 108 4.05 -7.47 11.62
N VAL A 109 4.67 -6.52 10.92
CA VAL A 109 3.97 -5.60 10.02
C VAL A 109 4.68 -5.54 8.68
N PHE A 110 3.91 -5.55 7.60
CA PHE A 110 4.39 -5.21 6.26
C PHE A 110 3.67 -3.98 5.75
N GLY A 111 4.41 -3.00 5.22
CA GLY A 111 3.87 -1.80 4.61
C GLY A 111 4.37 -1.55 3.20
N LEU A 112 3.48 -1.11 2.31
CA LEU A 112 3.80 -0.67 0.95
C LEU A 112 3.61 0.84 0.82
N SER A 113 4.60 1.57 0.27
CA SER A 113 4.43 2.99 -0.10
C SER A 113 4.02 3.85 1.11
N SER A 114 2.91 4.59 1.06
CA SER A 114 2.38 5.31 2.24
C SER A 114 2.06 4.39 3.41
N GLY A 115 1.64 3.14 3.16
CA GLY A 115 1.52 2.13 4.22
C GLY A 115 2.88 1.75 4.85
N ALA A 116 3.97 1.89 4.11
CA ALA A 116 5.32 1.72 4.63
C ALA A 116 5.73 2.88 5.55
N LEU A 117 5.30 4.12 5.26
CA LEU A 117 5.49 5.26 6.19
C LEU A 117 4.75 5.04 7.51
N ILE A 118 3.49 4.58 7.45
CA ILE A 118 2.71 4.21 8.65
C ILE A 118 3.46 3.14 9.45
N SER A 119 3.96 2.11 8.77
CA SER A 119 4.65 0.99 9.42
C SER A 119 5.99 1.41 10.05
N LEU A 120 6.74 2.34 9.43
CA LEU A 120 7.94 2.95 10.01
C LEU A 120 7.60 3.77 11.27
N GLN A 121 6.60 4.65 11.18
CA GLN A 121 6.17 5.48 12.30
C GLN A 121 5.64 4.62 13.45
N ALA A 122 4.88 3.57 13.15
CA ALA A 122 4.41 2.61 14.13
C ALA A 122 5.57 1.84 14.79
N ALA A 123 6.56 1.36 14.01
CA ALA A 123 7.73 0.69 14.56
C ALA A 123 8.59 1.59 15.46
N LEU A 124 8.58 2.92 15.21
CA LEU A 124 9.25 3.90 16.04
C LEU A 124 8.55 4.10 17.39
N THR A 125 7.20 4.04 17.42
CA THR A 125 6.39 4.47 18.57
C THR A 125 5.72 3.32 19.33
N LEU A 126 5.54 2.15 18.69
CA LEU A 126 4.85 1.00 19.26
C LEU A 126 5.84 -0.14 19.56
N PRO A 127 6.21 -0.36 20.83
CA PRO A 127 7.13 -1.44 21.22
C PRO A 127 6.57 -2.85 20.97
N ALA A 128 5.27 -2.97 20.67
CA ALA A 128 4.64 -4.22 20.30
C ALA A 128 5.13 -4.76 18.94
N ILE A 129 5.70 -3.92 18.09
CA ILE A 129 6.21 -4.32 16.78
C ILE A 129 7.66 -4.80 16.93
N HIS A 130 7.88 -6.09 16.64
CA HIS A 130 9.20 -6.72 16.71
C HIS A 130 9.87 -6.80 15.34
N LYS A 131 9.08 -6.96 14.26
CA LYS A 131 9.58 -7.07 12.89
C LYS A 131 8.73 -6.23 11.96
N VAL A 132 9.38 -5.45 11.11
CA VAL A 132 8.71 -4.63 10.10
C VAL A 132 9.37 -4.80 8.73
N ALA A 133 8.58 -5.14 7.72
CA ALA A 133 9.03 -5.17 6.34
C ALA A 133 8.43 -3.97 5.58
N ILE A 134 9.28 -3.23 4.88
CA ILE A 134 8.96 -1.93 4.29
C ILE A 134 9.23 -1.99 2.79
N PHE A 135 8.21 -1.80 1.96
CA PHE A 135 8.35 -1.74 0.52
C PHE A 135 8.23 -0.30 0.03
N GLU A 136 9.37 0.30 -0.31
CA GLU A 136 9.51 1.61 -0.96
C GLU A 136 8.68 2.76 -0.33
N PRO A 137 8.96 3.16 0.91
CA PRO A 137 8.32 4.31 1.54
C PRO A 137 8.73 5.62 0.83
N PRO A 138 7.77 6.50 0.46
CA PRO A 138 8.07 7.77 -0.22
C PRO A 138 8.46 8.86 0.79
N LEU A 139 9.70 8.86 1.27
CA LEU A 139 10.24 9.87 2.18
C LEU A 139 10.62 11.17 1.47
N PHE A 140 10.85 11.10 0.15
CA PHE A 140 11.27 12.24 -0.65
C PHE A 140 12.47 13.00 -0.04
N ILE A 141 13.54 12.28 0.26
CA ILE A 141 14.76 12.82 0.92
C ILE A 141 15.29 14.08 0.21
N ASN A 142 15.14 14.16 -1.11
CA ASN A 142 15.60 15.29 -1.93
C ASN A 142 14.55 16.41 -2.07
N GLY A 143 13.46 16.37 -1.32
CA GLY A 143 12.42 17.38 -1.28
C GLY A 143 11.03 16.87 -1.63
N VAL A 144 10.08 17.20 -0.78
CA VAL A 144 8.66 16.85 -0.93
C VAL A 144 8.00 17.81 -1.91
N PRO A 145 7.14 17.33 -2.82
CA PRO A 145 6.36 18.20 -3.70
C PRO A 145 5.21 18.89 -2.92
N THR A 146 5.53 19.89 -2.11
CA THR A 146 4.58 20.55 -1.17
C THR A 146 3.38 21.20 -1.83
N ALA A 147 3.48 21.61 -3.11
CA ALA A 147 2.36 22.19 -3.86
C ALA A 147 1.26 21.19 -4.24
N VAL A 148 1.51 19.90 -4.05
CA VAL A 148 0.58 18.82 -4.47
C VAL A 148 -0.64 18.77 -3.56
N LEU A 149 -0.45 18.81 -2.26
CA LEU A 149 -1.55 18.67 -1.29
C LEU A 149 -2.64 19.74 -1.46
N PRO A 150 -2.34 21.06 -1.49
CA PRO A 150 -3.36 22.08 -1.72
C PRO A 150 -4.09 21.94 -3.06
N ARG A 151 -3.37 21.45 -4.08
CA ARG A 151 -3.96 21.19 -5.39
C ARG A 151 -4.93 20.01 -5.35
N LEU A 152 -4.55 18.89 -4.73
CA LEU A 152 -5.41 17.72 -4.54
C LEU A 152 -6.68 18.08 -3.77
N GLU A 153 -6.55 18.79 -2.65
CA GLU A 153 -7.69 19.25 -1.85
C GLU A 153 -8.68 20.07 -2.70
N LYS A 154 -8.15 21.02 -3.49
CA LYS A 154 -8.97 21.84 -4.38
C LYS A 154 -9.67 21.02 -5.46
N GLU A 155 -8.95 20.10 -6.12
CA GLU A 155 -9.49 19.27 -7.19
C GLU A 155 -10.57 18.32 -6.66
N ILE A 156 -10.35 17.72 -5.48
CA ILE A 156 -11.31 16.84 -4.81
C ILE A 156 -12.54 17.60 -4.34
N ALA A 157 -12.36 18.74 -3.68
CA ALA A 157 -13.47 19.59 -3.23
C ALA A 157 -14.36 20.09 -4.40
N GLN A 158 -13.79 20.21 -5.60
CA GLN A 158 -14.51 20.56 -6.83
C GLN A 158 -15.11 19.34 -7.55
N GLY A 159 -14.99 18.12 -7.00
CA GLY A 159 -15.44 16.90 -7.66
C GLY A 159 -14.62 16.49 -8.89
N LYS A 160 -13.44 17.11 -9.11
CA LYS A 160 -12.54 16.86 -10.25
C LYS A 160 -11.67 15.62 -10.01
N VAL A 161 -12.30 14.48 -9.76
CA VAL A 161 -11.63 13.22 -9.37
C VAL A 161 -10.55 12.81 -10.37
N ALA A 162 -10.82 12.89 -11.68
CA ALA A 162 -9.83 12.54 -12.70
C ALA A 162 -8.58 13.44 -12.66
N ALA A 163 -8.77 14.75 -12.42
CA ALA A 163 -7.65 15.68 -12.24
C ALA A 163 -6.83 15.33 -10.99
N ALA A 164 -7.49 15.05 -9.86
CA ALA A 164 -6.83 14.66 -8.63
C ALA A 164 -6.00 13.37 -8.78
N LEU A 165 -6.52 12.37 -9.47
CA LEU A 165 -5.78 11.14 -9.79
C LEU A 165 -4.51 11.43 -10.60
N ILE A 166 -4.60 12.29 -11.62
CA ILE A 166 -3.45 12.69 -12.45
C ILE A 166 -2.43 13.47 -11.61
N THR A 167 -2.91 14.40 -10.78
CA THR A 167 -2.05 15.18 -9.87
C THR A 167 -1.28 14.27 -8.94
N GLY A 168 -1.95 13.35 -8.27
CA GLY A 168 -1.32 12.37 -7.37
C GLY A 168 -0.34 11.44 -8.09
N MET A 169 -0.73 10.91 -9.24
CA MET A 169 0.12 10.01 -10.04
C MET A 169 1.42 10.71 -10.52
N LYS A 170 1.30 11.96 -11.01
CA LYS A 170 2.48 12.74 -11.44
C LYS A 170 3.40 13.08 -10.26
N ALA A 171 2.84 13.45 -9.12
CA ALA A 171 3.60 13.75 -7.92
C ALA A 171 4.35 12.54 -7.37
N ALA A 172 3.70 11.37 -7.39
CA ALA A 172 4.31 10.10 -7.02
C ALA A 172 5.28 9.55 -8.09
N GLN A 173 5.45 10.25 -9.22
CA GLN A 173 6.24 9.80 -10.37
C GLN A 173 5.81 8.41 -10.87
N MET A 174 4.53 8.10 -10.73
CA MET A 174 3.93 6.84 -11.17
C MET A 174 3.30 7.01 -12.56
N GLY A 175 3.39 5.95 -13.35
CA GLY A 175 2.84 5.92 -14.69
C GLY A 175 3.91 5.91 -15.79
N PRO A 176 3.48 5.62 -17.03
CA PRO A 176 4.39 5.59 -18.17
C PRO A 176 5.01 6.98 -18.44
N PRO A 177 6.27 7.06 -18.89
CA PRO A 177 6.94 8.33 -19.19
C PRO A 177 6.16 9.23 -20.18
N ILE A 178 5.36 8.63 -21.08
CA ILE A 178 4.50 9.34 -22.02
C ILE A 178 3.50 10.28 -21.34
N PHE A 179 3.11 10.01 -20.09
CA PHE A 179 2.18 10.86 -19.33
C PHE A 179 2.75 12.25 -19.02
N ASN A 180 4.07 12.41 -19.09
CA ASN A 180 4.71 13.71 -18.89
C ASN A 180 4.65 14.61 -20.15
N VAL A 181 4.40 14.02 -21.34
CA VAL A 181 4.35 14.76 -22.60
C VAL A 181 2.91 14.93 -23.12
N ILE A 182 1.95 14.14 -22.65
CA ILE A 182 0.54 14.29 -23.01
C ILE A 182 -0.03 15.54 -22.35
N PRO A 183 -0.75 16.41 -23.09
CA PRO A 183 -1.44 17.57 -22.54
C PRO A 183 -2.40 17.16 -21.41
N GLY A 184 -2.44 17.95 -20.32
CA GLY A 184 -3.20 17.61 -19.11
C GLY A 184 -4.68 17.36 -19.36
N PHE A 185 -5.32 18.17 -20.23
CA PHE A 185 -6.73 18.00 -20.57
C PHE A 185 -7.02 16.66 -21.28
N LEU A 186 -6.08 16.17 -22.10
CA LEU A 186 -6.22 14.88 -22.78
C LEU A 186 -6.06 13.71 -21.80
N LEU A 187 -5.09 13.80 -20.87
CA LEU A 187 -4.96 12.83 -19.79
C LEU A 187 -6.23 12.80 -18.93
N GLU A 188 -6.82 13.95 -18.64
CA GLU A 188 -8.06 14.03 -17.87
C GLU A 188 -9.22 13.35 -18.60
N LEU A 189 -9.34 13.59 -19.92
CA LEU A 189 -10.34 12.92 -20.76
C LEU A 189 -10.16 11.39 -20.74
N LEU A 190 -8.93 10.91 -20.96
CA LEU A 190 -8.62 9.48 -20.93
C LEU A 190 -8.92 8.86 -19.54
N THR A 191 -8.54 9.53 -18.46
CA THR A 191 -8.83 9.07 -17.10
C THR A 191 -10.33 9.01 -16.84
N LYS A 192 -11.12 10.00 -17.29
CA LYS A 192 -12.59 9.98 -17.22
C LYS A 192 -13.19 8.80 -17.98
N MET A 193 -12.64 8.47 -19.16
CA MET A 193 -13.10 7.31 -19.93
C MET A 193 -12.81 5.99 -19.20
N VAL A 194 -11.61 5.83 -18.61
CA VAL A 194 -11.26 4.65 -17.82
C VAL A 194 -12.19 4.51 -16.61
N MET A 195 -12.41 5.60 -15.86
CA MET A 195 -13.33 5.61 -14.71
C MET A 195 -14.78 5.26 -15.13
N ALA A 196 -15.27 5.83 -16.25
CA ALA A 196 -16.60 5.52 -16.78
C ALA A 196 -16.71 4.06 -17.23
N GLN A 197 -15.63 3.46 -17.72
CA GLN A 197 -15.60 2.04 -18.05
C GLN A 197 -15.62 1.16 -16.79
N GLU A 198 -14.91 1.57 -15.74
CA GLU A 198 -14.96 0.91 -14.41
C GLU A 198 -16.38 1.00 -13.82
N ASP A 199 -17.01 2.17 -13.87
CA ASP A 199 -18.39 2.38 -13.40
C ASP A 199 -19.40 1.47 -14.15
N LYS A 200 -19.21 1.25 -15.46
CA LYS A 200 -20.10 0.40 -16.28
C LYS A 200 -19.87 -1.09 -16.07
N LYS A 201 -18.62 -1.53 -15.91
CA LYS A 201 -18.27 -2.94 -15.76
C LYS A 201 -18.34 -3.41 -14.31
N GLY A 202 -18.44 -2.49 -13.37
CA GLY A 202 -18.17 -2.72 -11.97
C GLY A 202 -16.68 -2.85 -11.70
N SER A 203 -16.27 -2.52 -10.49
CA SER A 203 -14.87 -2.62 -10.03
C SER A 203 -14.49 -4.07 -9.62
N GLY A 204 -15.42 -5.00 -9.75
CA GLY A 204 -15.26 -6.36 -9.25
C GLY A 204 -15.15 -6.37 -7.72
N GLU A 205 -14.08 -6.96 -7.21
CA GLU A 205 -13.79 -7.00 -5.77
C GLU A 205 -13.04 -5.77 -5.26
N TYR A 206 -12.50 -4.96 -6.19
CA TYR A 206 -11.71 -3.78 -5.84
C TYR A 206 -12.61 -2.57 -5.57
N LEU A 207 -12.13 -1.67 -4.74
CA LEU A 207 -12.75 -0.36 -4.62
C LEU A 207 -12.54 0.42 -5.91
N PRO A 208 -13.57 1.11 -6.43
CA PRO A 208 -13.43 1.90 -7.64
C PRO A 208 -12.50 3.10 -7.42
N MET A 209 -11.81 3.52 -8.47
CA MET A 209 -10.91 4.69 -8.42
C MET A 209 -11.61 5.93 -7.86
N ARG A 210 -12.90 6.10 -8.14
CA ARG A 210 -13.72 7.22 -7.65
C ARG A 210 -13.87 7.22 -6.14
N ALA A 211 -13.95 6.06 -5.51
CA ALA A 211 -14.03 5.94 -4.05
C ALA A 211 -12.65 6.12 -3.39
N LEU A 212 -11.57 5.69 -4.06
CA LEU A 212 -10.21 5.79 -3.51
C LEU A 212 -9.57 7.17 -3.70
N ALA A 213 -9.90 7.90 -4.77
CA ALA A 213 -9.27 9.18 -5.08
C ALA A 213 -9.35 10.22 -3.94
N PRO A 214 -10.46 10.36 -3.19
CA PRO A 214 -10.51 11.26 -2.04
C PRO A 214 -9.50 10.93 -0.95
N THR A 215 -9.08 9.67 -0.82
CA THR A 215 -8.11 9.25 0.20
C THR A 215 -6.66 9.65 -0.14
N LEU A 216 -6.38 10.11 -1.36
CA LEU A 216 -5.07 10.66 -1.73
C LEU A 216 -4.66 11.83 -0.84
N GLN A 217 -5.62 12.59 -0.31
CA GLN A 217 -5.34 13.68 0.64
C GLN A 217 -4.62 13.14 1.88
N TYR A 218 -5.06 12.02 2.44
CA TYR A 218 -4.40 11.36 3.58
C TYR A 218 -2.97 10.96 3.21
N ASP A 219 -2.79 10.30 2.04
CA ASP A 219 -1.50 9.79 1.63
C ASP A 219 -0.48 10.93 1.40
N PHE A 220 -0.88 12.05 0.80
CA PHE A 220 0.02 13.18 0.57
C PHE A 220 0.26 14.03 1.82
N GLN A 221 -0.73 14.17 2.70
CA GLN A 221 -0.53 14.83 3.99
C GLN A 221 0.50 14.09 4.83
N MET A 222 0.40 12.76 4.91
CA MET A 222 1.37 11.89 5.58
C MET A 222 2.79 12.05 4.99
N VAL A 223 2.93 12.10 3.67
CA VAL A 223 4.24 12.33 3.02
C VAL A 223 4.82 13.68 3.44
N VAL A 224 4.00 14.73 3.53
CA VAL A 224 4.44 16.06 4.00
C VAL A 224 4.85 16.01 5.48
N GLU A 225 4.06 15.37 6.34
CA GLU A 225 4.36 15.21 7.77
C GLU A 225 5.66 14.44 8.02
N MET A 226 5.92 13.40 7.22
CA MET A 226 7.12 12.57 7.35
C MET A 226 8.36 13.20 6.72
N SER A 227 8.23 14.38 6.11
CA SER A 227 9.37 15.14 5.58
C SER A 227 10.35 15.48 6.71
N GLY A 228 11.61 15.03 6.56
CA GLY A 228 12.65 15.22 7.57
C GLY A 228 12.67 14.21 8.72
N ALA A 229 11.75 13.23 8.73
CA ALA A 229 11.69 12.23 9.80
C ALA A 229 12.82 11.17 9.75
N LEU A 230 13.67 11.15 8.71
CA LEU A 230 14.68 10.12 8.47
C LEU A 230 15.52 9.80 9.70
N GLU A 231 16.09 10.82 10.34
CA GLU A 231 17.01 10.62 11.49
C GLU A 231 16.31 10.05 12.72
N SER A 232 14.99 10.27 12.89
CA SER A 232 14.24 9.70 14.01
C SER A 232 14.18 8.18 13.95
N PHE A 233 14.28 7.58 12.78
CA PHE A 233 14.24 6.13 12.59
C PHE A 233 15.47 5.40 13.15
N ARG A 234 16.52 6.09 13.54
CA ARG A 234 17.63 5.52 14.33
C ARG A 234 17.16 4.91 15.65
N ALA A 235 16.04 5.36 16.18
CA ALA A 235 15.48 4.87 17.44
C ALA A 235 14.59 3.61 17.27
N ILE A 236 14.42 3.10 16.06
CA ILE A 236 13.65 1.87 15.83
C ILE A 236 14.45 0.66 16.34
N ASN A 237 13.85 -0.06 17.30
CA ASN A 237 14.44 -1.28 17.88
C ASN A 237 14.00 -2.57 17.15
N ALA A 238 12.92 -2.50 16.37
CA ALA A 238 12.44 -3.63 15.58
C ALA A 238 13.46 -4.05 14.52
N GLU A 239 13.46 -5.34 14.15
CA GLU A 239 14.15 -5.79 12.95
C GLU A 239 13.43 -5.25 11.70
N VAL A 240 14.19 -4.68 10.75
CA VAL A 240 13.66 -4.05 9.55
C VAL A 240 14.13 -4.78 8.30
N LEU A 241 13.17 -5.10 7.41
CA LEU A 241 13.46 -5.56 6.06
C LEU A 241 13.05 -4.50 5.05
N LEU A 242 14.02 -3.88 4.37
CA LEU A 242 13.77 -2.97 3.26
C LEU A 242 13.62 -3.72 1.95
N LEU A 243 12.55 -3.44 1.23
CA LEU A 243 12.22 -4.08 -0.03
C LEU A 243 12.05 -3.02 -1.13
N GLY A 244 12.52 -3.33 -2.34
CA GLY A 244 12.33 -2.49 -3.51
C GLY A 244 12.43 -3.26 -4.81
N GLY A 245 11.90 -2.67 -5.89
CA GLY A 245 11.98 -3.22 -7.23
C GLY A 245 13.02 -2.49 -8.09
N SER A 246 13.78 -3.24 -8.90
CA SER A 246 14.82 -2.63 -9.75
C SER A 246 14.24 -1.69 -10.84
N LYS A 247 12.93 -1.82 -11.15
CA LYS A 247 12.19 -0.98 -12.09
C LYS A 247 11.35 0.11 -11.45
N SER A 248 11.48 0.31 -10.15
CA SER A 248 10.78 1.39 -9.42
C SER A 248 11.39 2.76 -9.70
N PRO A 249 10.65 3.86 -9.49
CA PRO A 249 11.17 5.23 -9.60
C PRO A 249 12.46 5.45 -8.82
N ALA A 250 13.37 6.22 -9.38
CA ALA A 250 14.71 6.42 -8.83
C ALA A 250 14.69 7.05 -7.41
N PHE A 251 13.74 7.96 -7.13
CA PHE A 251 13.66 8.60 -5.82
C PHE A 251 13.37 7.58 -4.69
N LEU A 252 12.57 6.54 -4.95
CA LEU A 252 12.30 5.48 -3.97
C LEU A 252 13.56 4.67 -3.63
N LYS A 253 14.47 4.51 -4.58
CA LYS A 253 15.77 3.87 -4.32
C LYS A 253 16.66 4.75 -3.45
N VAL A 254 16.67 6.06 -3.71
CA VAL A 254 17.37 7.04 -2.87
C VAL A 254 16.83 7.03 -1.44
N ASP A 255 15.50 6.97 -1.27
CA ASP A 255 14.87 6.87 0.04
C ASP A 255 15.26 5.57 0.77
N LEU A 256 15.29 4.42 0.07
CA LEU A 256 15.77 3.16 0.64
C LEU A 256 17.25 3.19 1.02
N ASP A 257 18.12 3.82 0.17
CA ASP A 257 19.55 3.98 0.45
C ASP A 257 19.79 4.85 1.71
N ALA A 258 18.94 5.85 1.94
CA ALA A 258 19.01 6.69 3.12
C ALA A 258 18.54 5.93 4.38
N LEU A 259 17.44 5.18 4.29
CA LEU A 259 16.94 4.34 5.39
C LEU A 259 17.93 3.28 5.81
N GLU A 260 18.59 2.60 4.86
CA GLU A 260 19.59 1.58 5.15
C GLU A 260 20.77 2.10 5.98
N LYS A 261 21.10 3.40 5.84
CA LYS A 261 22.18 4.04 6.61
C LYS A 261 21.79 4.43 8.03
N VAL A 262 20.51 4.65 8.30
CA VAL A 262 20.06 5.14 9.62
C VAL A 262 19.45 4.05 10.49
N LEU A 263 18.86 3.00 9.92
CA LEU A 263 18.22 1.93 10.65
C LEU A 263 19.25 1.00 11.30
N PRO A 264 19.14 0.72 12.62
CA PRO A 264 20.15 -0.06 13.33
C PRO A 264 20.12 -1.56 13.01
N HIS A 265 18.94 -2.13 12.77
CA HIS A 265 18.73 -3.57 12.54
C HIS A 265 18.06 -3.80 11.19
N VAL A 266 18.81 -3.63 10.10
CA VAL A 266 18.26 -3.61 8.75
C VAL A 266 18.84 -4.69 7.86
N LYS A 267 17.98 -5.33 7.07
CA LYS A 267 18.31 -6.15 5.91
C LYS A 267 17.65 -5.51 4.68
N ARG A 268 18.24 -5.68 3.48
CA ARG A 268 17.70 -5.13 2.23
C ARG A 268 17.63 -6.18 1.14
N ILE A 269 16.53 -6.14 0.36
CA ILE A 269 16.35 -6.95 -0.85
C ILE A 269 15.84 -6.04 -1.97
N GLU A 270 16.55 -5.99 -3.09
CA GLU A 270 16.07 -5.44 -4.35
C GLU A 270 15.63 -6.59 -5.27
N PHE A 271 14.39 -6.54 -5.76
CA PHE A 271 13.84 -7.56 -6.65
C PHE A 271 14.14 -7.21 -8.11
N PRO A 272 14.92 -8.03 -8.84
CA PRO A 272 15.20 -7.79 -10.24
C PRO A 272 13.93 -7.82 -11.10
N GLY A 273 13.74 -6.79 -11.92
CA GLY A 273 12.64 -6.70 -12.87
C GLY A 273 11.26 -6.40 -12.27
N LEU A 274 11.15 -6.21 -10.95
CA LEU A 274 9.93 -5.77 -10.30
C LEU A 274 9.86 -4.25 -10.16
N ASN A 275 8.66 -3.74 -9.95
CA ASN A 275 8.37 -2.32 -9.75
C ASN A 275 7.59 -2.11 -8.44
N HIS A 276 7.18 -0.87 -8.20
CA HIS A 276 6.47 -0.45 -7.00
C HIS A 276 5.17 -1.24 -6.69
N ALA A 277 4.50 -1.79 -7.69
CA ALA A 277 3.28 -2.58 -7.52
C ALA A 277 3.56 -4.06 -7.18
N ALA A 278 4.80 -4.47 -6.96
CA ALA A 278 5.19 -5.89 -6.84
C ALA A 278 4.38 -6.70 -5.83
N SER A 279 3.97 -6.10 -4.71
CA SER A 279 3.18 -6.77 -3.68
C SER A 279 1.68 -6.86 -3.97
N TRP A 280 1.17 -6.17 -5.01
CA TRP A 280 -0.23 -6.22 -5.42
C TRP A 280 -0.58 -7.54 -6.13
N ASN A 281 -1.88 -7.77 -6.33
CA ASN A 281 -2.37 -8.89 -7.13
C ASN A 281 -1.88 -8.80 -8.59
N THR A 282 -1.77 -9.95 -9.24
CA THR A 282 -1.21 -10.04 -10.61
C THR A 282 -2.04 -9.31 -11.66
N ASP A 283 -3.36 -9.28 -11.50
CA ASP A 283 -4.29 -8.53 -12.36
C ASP A 283 -4.20 -7.00 -12.16
N ARG A 284 -3.48 -6.55 -11.12
CA ARG A 284 -3.13 -5.15 -10.84
C ARG A 284 -1.65 -4.85 -11.12
N GLY A 285 -1.00 -5.67 -11.91
CA GLY A 285 0.40 -5.51 -12.32
C GLY A 285 1.43 -5.96 -11.28
N GLY A 286 0.99 -6.60 -10.20
CA GLY A 286 1.87 -7.14 -9.16
C GLY A 286 2.49 -8.49 -9.52
N ARG A 287 3.45 -8.89 -8.72
CA ARG A 287 4.07 -10.22 -8.70
C ARG A 287 4.29 -10.63 -7.23
N PRO A 288 3.22 -10.96 -6.49
CA PRO A 288 3.30 -11.15 -5.03
C PRO A 288 4.12 -12.37 -4.61
N GLN A 289 4.40 -13.34 -5.48
CA GLN A 289 5.13 -14.56 -5.14
C GLN A 289 6.54 -14.31 -4.59
N PRO A 290 7.47 -13.59 -5.25
CA PRO A 290 8.80 -13.34 -4.68
C PRO A 290 8.73 -12.47 -3.42
N VAL A 291 7.78 -11.54 -3.32
CA VAL A 291 7.57 -10.73 -2.12
C VAL A 291 7.13 -11.62 -0.96
N ALA A 292 6.13 -12.51 -1.16
CA ALA A 292 5.69 -13.47 -0.15
C ALA A 292 6.83 -14.37 0.34
N GLN A 293 7.70 -14.84 -0.55
CA GLN A 293 8.86 -15.65 -0.18
C GLN A 293 9.85 -14.90 0.71
N ALA A 294 10.13 -13.62 0.41
CA ALA A 294 11.00 -12.79 1.21
C ALA A 294 10.39 -12.52 2.61
N LEU A 295 9.10 -12.14 2.65
CA LEU A 295 8.37 -11.90 3.89
C LEU A 295 8.30 -13.17 4.76
N ARG A 296 8.03 -14.33 4.17
CA ARG A 296 7.98 -15.61 4.89
C ARG A 296 9.31 -15.92 5.56
N ARG A 297 10.43 -15.78 4.86
CA ARG A 297 11.77 -15.98 5.44
C ARG A 297 12.01 -15.02 6.60
N PHE A 298 11.76 -13.75 6.38
CA PHE A 298 12.04 -12.72 7.38
C PHE A 298 11.18 -12.85 8.65
N PHE A 299 9.88 -13.12 8.50
CA PHE A 299 8.98 -13.21 9.65
C PHE A 299 9.05 -14.57 10.36
N ALA A 300 9.53 -15.63 9.71
CA ALA A 300 9.71 -16.94 10.33
C ALA A 300 11.05 -17.09 11.09
N GLU A 301 12.05 -16.25 10.84
CA GLU A 301 13.31 -16.23 11.62
C GLU A 301 12.97 -15.88 13.07
N LEU A 302 13.47 -16.66 14.04
CA LEU A 302 13.30 -16.46 15.48
C LEU A 302 14.32 -15.44 16.02
#